data_99f036d7a7593a76fd7ca544988f52fa
#
_entry.id   99f036d7a7593a76fd7ca544988f52fa
#
_cell.length_a   1.000
_cell.length_b   1.000
_cell.length_c   1.000
_cell.angle_alpha   90.00
_cell.angle_beta   90.00
_cell.angle_gamma   90.00
#
_symmetry.space_group_name_H-M   'P 1'
#
loop_
_entity.id
_entity.type
_entity.pdbx_description
1 polymer ?
#
loop_
_entity_poly.entity_id
_entity_poly.type
_entity_poly.pdbx_seq_one_letter_code
_entity_poly.pdbx_strand_id
1 'polypeptide(L)'
;MLFTSIKQYSDINSHMDIKKFIFIVEKILPDFVFNTGSLEENPFTFPEVQTLLDGIIVGGHRVSDEQQIYDLRSSWEYLFELVKKDDFQLNKETFNNINIKVAINEALVSGKFRDSQVRIGGTDYIPPKAEELDLSY
;
A
#
# COMPACT_ATOMS: atom_id res chain seq x y z
N MET A 1 23.48 8.82 18.71
CA MET A 1 22.10 9.33 18.68
C MET A 1 21.12 8.46 17.88
N LEU A 2 21.48 7.93 16.72
CA LEU A 2 20.61 7.06 15.91
C LEU A 2 20.26 5.71 16.59
N PHE A 3 21.18 5.12 17.34
CA PHE A 3 20.95 3.84 18.03
C PHE A 3 20.02 3.92 19.24
N THR A 4 19.87 5.09 19.86
CA THR A 4 18.97 5.29 21.01
C THR A 4 17.51 5.36 20.54
N SER A 5 17.24 5.90 19.34
CA SER A 5 15.91 5.98 18.76
C SER A 5 15.34 4.59 18.40
N ILE A 6 16.18 3.69 17.86
CA ILE A 6 15.73 2.34 17.47
C ILE A 6 15.33 1.51 18.71
N LYS A 7 16.06 1.62 19.79
CA LYS A 7 15.75 0.94 21.06
C LYS A 7 14.43 1.44 21.68
N GLN A 8 14.14 2.73 21.56
CA GLN A 8 12.90 3.34 22.05
C GLN A 8 11.67 2.88 21.24
N TYR A 9 11.83 2.62 19.94
CA TYR A 9 10.76 2.04 19.10
C TYR A 9 10.50 0.56 19.39
N SER A 10 11.52 -0.24 19.73
CA SER A 10 11.34 -1.64 20.12
C SER A 10 10.58 -1.79 21.44
N ASP A 11 10.78 -0.87 22.38
CA ASP A 11 10.12 -0.91 23.69
C ASP A 11 8.64 -0.47 23.60
N ILE A 12 8.28 0.36 22.61
CA ILE A 12 6.89 0.75 22.35
C ILE A 12 6.09 -0.42 21.77
N ASN A 13 6.73 -1.27 20.95
CA ASN A 13 6.08 -2.42 20.31
C ASN A 13 5.86 -3.62 21.23
N SER A 14 6.54 -3.71 22.37
CA SER A 14 6.46 -4.89 23.23
C SER A 14 5.15 -5.04 24.02
N HIS A 15 4.27 -4.03 24.01
CA HIS A 15 3.03 -4.03 24.79
C HIS A 15 1.80 -3.50 24.06
N MET A 16 1.85 -3.36 22.72
CA MET A 16 0.66 -2.91 21.98
C MET A 16 -0.32 -4.07 21.81
N ASP A 17 -1.51 -3.95 22.41
CA ASP A 17 -2.62 -4.87 22.17
C ASP A 17 -3.00 -4.84 20.69
N ILE A 18 -2.83 -5.97 20.01
CA ILE A 18 -3.11 -6.11 18.57
C ILE A 18 -4.55 -5.71 18.23
N LYS A 19 -5.51 -6.01 19.11
CA LYS A 19 -6.91 -5.62 18.91
C LYS A 19 -7.09 -4.11 18.90
N LYS A 20 -6.41 -3.44 19.83
CA LYS A 20 -6.42 -1.97 19.89
C LYS A 20 -5.73 -1.36 18.68
N PHE A 21 -4.62 -1.94 18.25
CA PHE A 21 -3.93 -1.53 17.04
C PHE A 21 -4.84 -1.62 15.82
N ILE A 22 -5.43 -2.79 15.57
CA ILE A 22 -6.35 -3.01 14.45
C ILE A 22 -7.53 -2.04 14.50
N PHE A 23 -8.13 -1.83 15.65
CA PHE A 23 -9.23 -0.87 15.81
C PHE A 23 -8.82 0.56 15.41
N ILE A 24 -7.59 0.98 15.73
CA ILE A 24 -7.09 2.29 15.36
C ILE A 24 -6.84 2.37 13.86
N VAL A 25 -6.15 1.39 13.26
CA VAL A 25 -5.80 1.42 11.82
C VAL A 25 -7.03 1.34 10.93
N GLU A 26 -8.06 0.59 11.33
CA GLU A 26 -9.35 0.57 10.62
C GLU A 26 -10.02 1.95 10.61
N LYS A 27 -9.91 2.71 11.71
CA LYS A 27 -10.46 4.07 11.79
C LYS A 27 -9.72 5.09 10.95
N ILE A 28 -8.40 4.93 10.81
CA ILE A 28 -7.56 5.84 10.02
C ILE A 28 -7.29 5.30 8.60
N LEU A 29 -8.01 4.27 8.18
CA LEU A 29 -7.92 3.74 6.81
C LEU A 29 -8.11 4.81 5.74
N PRO A 30 -9.06 5.77 5.84
CA PRO A 30 -9.17 6.85 4.86
C PRO A 30 -7.91 7.70 4.72
N ASP A 31 -7.17 7.93 5.82
CA ASP A 31 -5.88 8.64 5.79
C ASP A 31 -4.82 7.87 4.99
N PHE A 32 -4.71 6.56 5.20
CA PHE A 32 -3.79 5.71 4.45
C PHE A 32 -4.12 5.70 2.97
N VAL A 33 -5.39 5.52 2.61
CA VAL A 33 -5.86 5.50 1.22
C VAL A 33 -5.61 6.84 0.55
N PHE A 34 -5.98 7.96 1.20
CA PHE A 34 -5.76 9.30 0.68
C PHE A 34 -4.27 9.59 0.46
N ASN A 35 -3.42 9.33 1.47
CA ASN A 35 -2.00 9.61 1.37
C ASN A 35 -1.34 8.78 0.26
N THR A 36 -1.70 7.51 0.13
CA THR A 36 -1.19 6.65 -0.93
C THR A 36 -1.67 7.12 -2.31
N GLY A 37 -2.98 7.43 -2.44
CA GLY A 37 -3.55 7.95 -3.68
C GLY A 37 -2.93 9.29 -4.11
N SER A 38 -2.62 10.16 -3.16
CA SER A 38 -1.96 11.45 -3.44
C SER A 38 -0.56 11.28 -4.02
N LEU A 39 0.18 10.23 -3.62
CA LEU A 39 1.49 9.91 -4.21
C LEU A 39 1.37 9.43 -5.66
N GLU A 40 0.24 8.86 -6.03
CA GLU A 40 -0.12 8.44 -7.39
C GLU A 40 -0.89 9.52 -8.19
N GLU A 41 -0.86 10.77 -7.72
CA GLU A 41 -1.52 11.91 -8.35
C GLU A 41 -3.06 11.75 -8.49
N ASN A 42 -3.68 10.93 -7.63
CA ASN A 42 -5.14 10.79 -7.61
C ASN A 42 -5.80 12.12 -7.21
N PRO A 43 -6.81 12.60 -7.96
CA PRO A 43 -7.38 13.93 -7.77
C PRO A 43 -8.37 14.04 -6.60
N PHE A 44 -8.71 12.94 -5.92
CA PHE A 44 -9.64 12.95 -4.79
C PHE A 44 -9.06 13.74 -3.62
N THR A 45 -9.87 14.58 -3.00
CA THR A 45 -9.56 15.22 -1.72
C THR A 45 -9.83 14.27 -0.56
N PHE A 46 -9.23 14.53 0.61
CA PHE A 46 -9.45 13.69 1.78
C PHE A 46 -10.94 13.52 2.17
N PRO A 47 -11.78 14.58 2.22
CA PRO A 47 -13.22 14.40 2.49
C PRO A 47 -13.95 13.58 1.42
N GLU A 48 -13.54 13.67 0.16
CA GLU A 48 -14.11 12.86 -0.92
C GLU A 48 -13.73 11.38 -0.78
N VAL A 49 -12.48 11.08 -0.41
CA VAL A 49 -12.06 9.71 -0.08
C VAL A 49 -12.89 9.16 1.08
N GLN A 50 -13.06 9.91 2.17
CA GLN A 50 -13.92 9.49 3.29
C GLN A 50 -15.33 9.18 2.82
N THR A 51 -15.94 10.09 2.07
CA THR A 51 -17.31 9.95 1.53
C THR A 51 -17.44 8.71 0.66
N LEU A 52 -16.46 8.48 -0.23
CA LEU A 52 -16.44 7.32 -1.12
C LEU A 52 -16.30 6.00 -0.34
N LEU A 53 -15.42 5.98 0.67
CA LEU A 53 -15.21 4.79 1.51
C LEU A 53 -16.40 4.47 2.41
N ASP A 54 -17.25 5.47 2.70
CA ASP A 54 -18.55 5.31 3.37
C ASP A 54 -19.65 4.77 2.41
N GLY A 55 -19.30 4.51 1.14
CA GLY A 55 -20.21 3.96 0.15
C GLY A 55 -21.11 5.01 -0.54
N ILE A 56 -20.74 6.28 -0.44
CA ILE A 56 -21.46 7.40 -1.08
C ILE A 56 -20.73 7.82 -2.35
N ILE A 57 -21.46 7.90 -3.47
CA ILE A 57 -20.90 8.30 -4.76
C ILE A 57 -20.42 9.76 -4.70
N VAL A 58 -19.19 9.98 -5.16
CA VAL A 58 -18.61 11.32 -5.32
C VAL A 58 -18.58 11.66 -6.81
N GLY A 59 -19.27 12.72 -7.20
CA GLY A 59 -19.31 13.19 -8.59
C GLY A 59 -18.07 13.99 -8.97
N GLY A 60 -17.85 14.17 -10.29
CA GLY A 60 -16.82 15.06 -10.83
C GLY A 60 -15.46 14.42 -11.07
N HIS A 61 -15.28 13.14 -10.78
CA HIS A 61 -14.05 12.38 -11.01
C HIS A 61 -14.22 11.34 -12.12
N ARG A 62 -13.11 10.84 -12.65
CA ARG A 62 -13.12 9.72 -13.58
C ARG A 62 -13.40 8.40 -12.82
N VAL A 63 -14.04 7.48 -13.49
CA VAL A 63 -14.26 6.13 -12.94
C VAL A 63 -12.93 5.43 -12.59
N SER A 64 -11.89 5.67 -13.39
CA SER A 64 -10.53 5.14 -13.11
C SER A 64 -9.95 5.67 -11.80
N ASP A 65 -10.16 6.95 -11.50
CA ASP A 65 -9.64 7.58 -10.28
C ASP A 65 -10.37 7.03 -9.04
N GLU A 66 -11.68 6.84 -9.16
CA GLU A 66 -12.50 6.19 -8.13
C GLU A 66 -12.08 4.73 -7.92
N GLN A 67 -11.87 3.98 -9.01
CA GLN A 67 -11.41 2.59 -8.94
C GLN A 67 -10.06 2.48 -8.25
N GLN A 68 -9.12 3.39 -8.51
CA GLN A 68 -7.83 3.44 -7.84
C GLN A 68 -7.98 3.58 -6.32
N ILE A 69 -8.92 4.41 -5.84
CA ILE A 69 -9.21 4.53 -4.40
C ILE A 69 -9.67 3.19 -3.81
N TYR A 70 -10.56 2.46 -4.50
CA TYR A 70 -11.00 1.13 -4.05
C TYR A 70 -9.89 0.09 -4.08
N ASP A 71 -9.03 0.13 -5.08
CA ASP A 71 -7.88 -0.77 -5.19
C ASP A 71 -6.89 -0.54 -4.04
N LEU A 72 -6.59 0.72 -3.72
CA LEU A 72 -5.78 1.10 -2.57
C LEU A 72 -6.40 0.66 -1.25
N ARG A 73 -7.71 0.90 -1.05
CA ARG A 73 -8.43 0.39 0.11
C ARG A 73 -8.26 -1.11 0.26
N SER A 74 -8.52 -1.87 -0.81
CA SER A 74 -8.41 -3.32 -0.81
C SER A 74 -7.01 -3.82 -0.43
N SER A 75 -5.95 -3.09 -0.82
CA SER A 75 -4.58 -3.44 -0.47
C SER A 75 -4.30 -3.25 1.03
N TRP A 76 -4.76 -2.16 1.63
CA TRP A 76 -4.62 -1.88 3.05
C TRP A 76 -5.45 -2.86 3.91
N GLU A 77 -6.70 -3.14 3.53
CA GLU A 77 -7.56 -4.11 4.21
C GLU A 77 -6.94 -5.52 4.20
N TYR A 78 -6.35 -5.92 3.08
CA TYR A 78 -5.62 -7.18 2.99
C TYR A 78 -4.46 -7.25 3.99
N LEU A 79 -3.65 -6.18 4.07
CA LEU A 79 -2.54 -6.10 5.01
C LEU A 79 -3.04 -6.18 6.46
N PHE A 80 -4.11 -5.47 6.80
CA PHE A 80 -4.69 -5.49 8.15
C PHE A 80 -5.21 -6.88 8.52
N GLU A 81 -5.84 -7.59 7.58
CA GLU A 81 -6.31 -8.96 7.80
C GLU A 81 -5.17 -9.95 8.05
N LEU A 82 -4.03 -9.81 7.35
CA LEU A 82 -2.85 -10.63 7.64
C LEU A 82 -2.31 -10.38 9.05
N VAL A 83 -2.21 -9.12 9.45
CA VAL A 83 -1.74 -8.75 10.79
C VAL A 83 -2.71 -9.24 11.87
N LYS A 84 -4.03 -9.10 11.63
CA LYS A 84 -5.08 -9.53 12.55
C LYS A 84 -5.08 -11.04 12.80
N LYS A 85 -4.74 -11.82 11.78
CA LYS A 85 -4.65 -13.29 11.84
C LYS A 85 -3.30 -13.80 12.32
N ASP A 86 -2.36 -12.90 12.62
CA ASP A 86 -0.96 -13.24 12.95
C ASP A 86 -0.27 -14.04 11.82
N ASP A 87 -0.66 -13.75 10.57
CA ASP A 87 -0.19 -14.44 9.35
C ASP A 87 0.67 -13.53 8.45
N PHE A 88 1.00 -12.34 8.93
CA PHE A 88 1.83 -11.42 8.18
C PHE A 88 3.28 -11.91 8.12
N GLN A 89 3.78 -12.07 6.91
CA GLN A 89 5.18 -12.36 6.62
C GLN A 89 5.68 -11.40 5.54
N LEU A 90 6.82 -10.76 5.77
CA LEU A 90 7.49 -9.95 4.76
C LEU A 90 8.22 -10.88 3.79
N ASN A 91 7.51 -11.36 2.79
CA ASN A 91 8.02 -12.26 1.76
C ASN A 91 7.49 -11.89 0.37
N LYS A 92 8.02 -12.54 -0.67
CA LYS A 92 7.64 -12.32 -2.07
C LYS A 92 6.15 -12.53 -2.32
N GLU A 93 5.54 -13.50 -1.67
CA GLU A 93 4.11 -13.80 -1.85
C GLU A 93 3.24 -12.67 -1.32
N THR A 94 3.48 -12.21 -0.10
CA THR A 94 2.77 -11.06 0.49
C THR A 94 2.93 -9.80 -0.37
N PHE A 95 4.17 -9.53 -0.83
CA PHE A 95 4.46 -8.40 -1.70
C PHE A 95 3.67 -8.49 -3.01
N ASN A 96 3.69 -9.64 -3.68
CA ASN A 96 2.97 -9.85 -4.94
C ASN A 96 1.45 -9.73 -4.76
N ASN A 97 0.91 -10.23 -3.65
CA ASN A 97 -0.52 -10.16 -3.35
C ASN A 97 -0.99 -8.72 -3.08
N ILE A 98 -0.17 -7.89 -2.44
CA ILE A 98 -0.43 -6.46 -2.30
C ILE A 98 -0.35 -5.79 -3.68
N ASN A 99 0.68 -6.09 -4.47
CA ASN A 99 0.87 -5.51 -5.80
C ASN A 99 -0.30 -5.83 -6.74
N ILE A 100 -0.85 -7.06 -6.71
CA ILE A 100 -2.07 -7.40 -7.49
C ILE A 100 -3.19 -6.40 -7.19
N LYS A 101 -3.44 -6.10 -5.92
CA LYS A 101 -4.55 -5.24 -5.52
C LYS A 101 -4.35 -3.79 -5.96
N VAL A 102 -3.14 -3.27 -5.80
CA VAL A 102 -2.82 -1.88 -6.15
C VAL A 102 -2.72 -1.68 -7.66
N ALA A 103 -2.12 -2.64 -8.37
CA ALA A 103 -1.71 -2.45 -9.75
C ALA A 103 -2.63 -3.12 -10.79
N ILE A 104 -3.74 -3.73 -10.37
CA ILE A 104 -4.62 -4.50 -11.25
C ILE A 104 -5.15 -3.70 -12.44
N ASN A 105 -5.40 -2.42 -12.25
CA ASN A 105 -5.91 -1.52 -13.28
C ASN A 105 -4.84 -0.55 -13.82
N GLU A 106 -3.65 -0.50 -13.21
CA GLU A 106 -2.60 0.47 -13.53
C GLU A 106 -1.43 -0.15 -14.28
N ALA A 107 -1.13 -1.43 -14.03
CA ALA A 107 0.01 -2.10 -14.61
C ALA A 107 -0.37 -3.13 -15.67
N LEU A 108 0.42 -3.20 -16.73
CA LEU A 108 0.28 -4.24 -17.75
C LEU A 108 0.43 -5.65 -17.17
N VAL A 109 1.25 -5.78 -16.14
CA VAL A 109 1.49 -7.03 -15.39
C VAL A 109 1.48 -6.71 -13.91
N SER A 110 0.63 -7.39 -13.14
CA SER A 110 0.53 -7.28 -11.69
C SER A 110 0.74 -8.63 -11.01
N GLY A 111 1.10 -8.62 -9.73
CA GLY A 111 1.22 -9.82 -8.90
C GLY A 111 2.44 -10.69 -9.17
N LYS A 112 3.38 -10.24 -9.95
CA LYS A 112 4.68 -10.88 -10.16
C LYS A 112 5.76 -9.85 -10.44
N PHE A 113 7.01 -10.23 -10.25
CA PHE A 113 8.11 -9.41 -10.69
C PHE A 113 8.08 -9.24 -12.21
N ARG A 114 8.52 -8.07 -12.68
CA ARG A 114 8.63 -7.79 -14.11
C ARG A 114 9.59 -8.78 -14.79
N ASP A 115 9.31 -9.07 -16.03
CA ASP A 115 10.10 -9.93 -16.92
C ASP A 115 10.88 -9.14 -17.97
N SER A 116 10.78 -7.81 -17.93
CA SER A 116 11.44 -6.91 -18.88
C SER A 116 12.17 -5.78 -18.17
N GLN A 117 13.15 -5.20 -18.86
CA GLN A 117 13.89 -4.06 -18.36
C GLN A 117 13.01 -2.82 -18.36
N VAL A 118 13.09 -2.02 -17.29
CA VAL A 118 12.39 -0.75 -17.13
C VAL A 118 13.39 0.39 -16.97
N ARG A 119 12.91 1.60 -17.23
CA ARG A 119 13.62 2.86 -16.91
C ARG A 119 12.69 3.74 -16.10
N ILE A 120 13.24 4.47 -15.15
CA ILE A 120 12.52 5.47 -14.38
C ILE A 120 12.73 6.81 -15.05
N GLY A 121 11.64 7.47 -15.47
CA GLY A 121 11.69 8.79 -16.08
C GLY A 121 12.28 9.82 -15.10
N GLY A 122 13.03 10.79 -15.62
CA GLY A 122 13.57 11.90 -14.82
C GLY A 122 14.78 11.57 -13.92
N THR A 123 15.37 10.39 -14.07
CA THR A 123 16.57 9.99 -13.32
C THR A 123 17.54 9.18 -14.18
N ASP A 124 18.84 9.26 -13.86
CA ASP A 124 19.88 8.42 -14.46
C ASP A 124 20.03 7.05 -13.77
N TYR A 125 19.24 6.80 -12.71
CA TYR A 125 19.24 5.52 -12.02
C TYR A 125 18.81 4.39 -12.96
N ILE A 126 19.61 3.33 -12.99
CA ILE A 126 19.31 2.12 -13.77
C ILE A 126 18.83 1.04 -12.80
N PRO A 127 17.53 0.65 -12.85
CA PRO A 127 17.02 -0.43 -12.01
C PRO A 127 17.74 -1.76 -12.31
N PRO A 128 17.83 -2.68 -11.32
CA PRO A 128 18.35 -4.03 -11.52
C PRO A 128 17.72 -4.71 -12.74
N LYS A 129 18.42 -5.64 -13.35
CA LYS A 129 17.85 -6.42 -14.44
C LYS A 129 16.69 -7.29 -13.93
N ALA A 130 15.71 -7.57 -14.80
CA ALA A 130 14.57 -8.40 -14.45
C ALA A 130 15.00 -9.79 -13.92
N GLU A 131 16.03 -10.38 -14.52
CA GLU A 131 16.61 -11.67 -14.17
C GLU A 131 17.25 -11.70 -12.77
N GLU A 132 17.64 -10.53 -12.24
CA GLU A 132 18.33 -10.38 -10.94
C GLU A 132 17.34 -10.19 -9.79
N LEU A 133 16.05 -9.93 -10.07
CA LEU A 133 15.08 -9.57 -9.03
C LEU A 133 14.81 -10.70 -8.05
N ASP A 134 14.78 -11.95 -8.51
CA ASP A 134 14.58 -13.11 -7.63
C ASP A 134 15.79 -13.40 -6.73
N LEU A 135 16.97 -12.91 -7.09
CA LEU A 135 18.21 -13.07 -6.30
C LEU A 135 18.39 -11.97 -5.26
N SER A 136 17.64 -10.88 -5.38
CA SER A 136 17.76 -9.68 -4.54
C SER A 136 16.78 -9.67 -3.38
N TYR A 137 16.00 -10.74 -3.23
CA TYR A 137 14.87 -10.82 -2.28
C TYR A 137 15.15 -11.78 -1.14
#